data_8abf0362f5f28a27243e09600c03c7cf
#
_entry.id   8abf0362f5f28a27243e09600c03c7cf
#
_cell.length_a   1.000
_cell.length_b   1.000
_cell.length_c   1.000
_cell.angle_alpha   90.00
_cell.angle_beta   90.00
_cell.angle_gamma   90.00
#
_symmetry.space_group_name_H-M   'P 1'
#
loop_
_entity.id
_entity.type
_entity.pdbx_description
1 polymer ?
#
loop_
_entity_poly.entity_id
_entity_poly.type
_entity_poly.pdbx_seq_one_letter_code
_entity_poly.pdbx_strand_id
1 'polypeptide(L)'
;MFFEGDRIAAIREMICSDTVEQREKALAKLLPMQQGDFEGIYEAMEGNPVTIRFLDPPLHEFVPTEEADIELLAKDMGKSVADIKNIIASLHEFNPMMGHRGCRLAVTYPEIAAMQTRAVIKAALNVQAKHPE
;
A
#
# COMPACT_ATOMS: atom_id res chain seq x y z
N MET A 1 -1.59 -1.30 10.28
CA MET A 1 -0.40 -1.17 9.42
C MET A 1 -0.55 -0.02 8.41
N PHE A 2 -1.40 -0.12 7.38
CA PHE A 2 -1.52 0.91 6.35
C PHE A 2 -2.30 2.18 6.75
N PHE A 3 -3.04 2.15 7.82
CA PHE A 3 -3.85 3.28 8.30
C PHE A 3 -3.13 4.18 9.31
N GLU A 4 -1.88 3.91 9.58
CA GLU A 4 -1.08 4.69 10.52
C GLU A 4 -0.47 5.92 9.83
N GLY A 5 -0.63 7.08 10.44
CA GLY A 5 0.10 8.31 10.17
C GLY A 5 0.58 8.52 8.73
N ASP A 6 1.88 8.56 8.55
CA ASP A 6 2.51 8.79 7.25
C ASP A 6 2.25 7.68 6.22
N ARG A 7 1.91 6.49 6.67
CA ARG A 7 1.64 5.35 5.78
C ARG A 7 0.35 5.54 5.00
N ILE A 8 -0.70 6.04 5.64
CA ILE A 8 -1.97 6.30 4.96
C ILE A 8 -1.80 7.39 3.90
N ALA A 9 -1.00 8.41 4.16
CA ALA A 9 -0.70 9.44 3.17
C ALA A 9 0.01 8.86 1.94
N ALA A 10 1.00 8.00 2.13
CA ALA A 10 1.71 7.33 1.04
C ALA A 10 0.82 6.39 0.24
N ILE A 11 -0.08 5.64 0.90
CA ILE A 11 -1.07 4.78 0.23
C ILE A 11 -2.05 5.60 -0.61
N ARG A 12 -2.56 6.70 -0.07
CA ARG A 12 -3.46 7.60 -0.81
C ARG A 12 -2.78 8.21 -2.02
N GLU A 13 -1.54 8.63 -1.89
CA GLU A 13 -0.71 9.12 -3.00
C GLU A 13 -0.56 8.04 -4.09
N MET A 14 -0.29 6.81 -3.72
CA MET A 14 -0.17 5.67 -4.64
C MET A 14 -1.49 5.40 -5.38
N ILE A 15 -2.62 5.37 -4.68
CA ILE A 15 -3.93 5.11 -5.26
C ILE A 15 -4.33 6.20 -6.25
N CYS A 16 -4.03 7.46 -5.95
CA CYS A 16 -4.39 8.61 -6.78
C CYS A 16 -3.37 8.93 -7.86
N SER A 17 -2.33 8.12 -8.03
CA SER A 17 -1.32 8.31 -9.07
C SER A 17 -1.87 8.01 -10.46
N ASP A 18 -1.55 8.85 -11.45
CA ASP A 18 -2.01 8.69 -12.83
C ASP A 18 -1.06 7.84 -13.67
N THR A 19 0.22 7.82 -13.33
CA THR A 19 1.26 7.12 -14.06
C THR A 19 1.94 6.06 -13.21
N VAL A 20 2.51 5.05 -13.88
CA VAL A 20 3.30 4.01 -13.23
C VAL A 20 4.48 4.61 -12.46
N GLU A 21 5.14 5.61 -13.01
CA GLU A 21 6.28 6.28 -12.37
C GLU A 21 5.91 6.95 -11.06
N GLN A 22 4.76 7.65 -11.02
CA GLN A 22 4.26 8.26 -9.79
C GLN A 22 3.90 7.21 -8.76
N ARG A 23 3.29 6.12 -9.19
CA ARG A 23 2.94 5.00 -8.33
C ARG A 23 4.18 4.34 -7.75
N GLU A 24 5.20 4.11 -8.57
CA GLU A 24 6.48 3.55 -8.13
C GLU A 24 7.18 4.44 -7.10
N LYS A 25 7.12 5.76 -7.25
CA LYS A 25 7.66 6.70 -6.24
C LYS A 25 6.94 6.58 -4.91
N ALA A 26 5.62 6.49 -4.92
CA ALA A 26 4.83 6.30 -3.71
C ALA A 26 5.11 4.93 -3.06
N LEU A 27 5.22 3.89 -3.86
CA LEU A 27 5.58 2.54 -3.40
C LEU A 27 6.99 2.48 -2.83
N ALA A 28 7.94 3.24 -3.35
CA ALA A 28 9.29 3.36 -2.80
C ALA A 28 9.30 3.95 -1.38
N LYS A 29 8.33 4.79 -1.04
CA LYS A 29 8.15 5.29 0.33
C LYS A 29 7.59 4.21 1.27
N LEU A 30 6.73 3.34 0.76
CA LEU A 30 6.10 2.26 1.53
C LEU A 30 7.03 1.05 1.74
N LEU A 31 7.93 0.78 0.81
CA LEU A 31 8.81 -0.39 0.85
C LEU A 31 9.59 -0.51 2.17
N PRO A 32 10.32 0.54 2.65
CA PRO A 32 11.03 0.44 3.92
C PRO A 32 10.11 0.23 5.12
N MET A 33 8.92 0.81 5.12
CA MET A 33 7.94 0.67 6.19
C MET A 33 7.46 -0.77 6.28
N GLN A 34 7.05 -1.38 5.15
CA GLN A 34 6.64 -2.77 5.10
C GLN A 34 7.78 -3.73 5.41
N GLN A 35 8.96 -3.47 4.89
CA GLN A 35 10.15 -4.27 5.17
C GLN A 35 10.43 -4.32 6.68
N GLY A 36 10.37 -3.20 7.38
CA GLY A 36 10.53 -3.12 8.82
C GLY A 36 9.47 -3.91 9.58
N ASP A 37 8.22 -3.83 9.15
CA ASP A 37 7.12 -4.60 9.75
C ASP A 37 7.33 -6.10 9.60
N PHE A 38 7.75 -6.57 8.44
CA PHE A 38 8.03 -7.99 8.19
C PHE A 38 9.26 -8.47 8.95
N GLU A 39 10.30 -7.65 9.05
CA GLU A 39 11.46 -7.96 9.89
C GLU A 39 11.05 -8.20 11.34
N GLY A 40 10.20 -7.33 11.90
CA GLY A 40 9.67 -7.49 13.25
C GLY A 40 8.87 -8.78 13.43
N ILE A 41 8.04 -9.13 12.44
CA ILE A 41 7.27 -10.38 12.46
C ILE A 41 8.20 -11.60 12.42
N TYR A 42 9.19 -11.61 11.54
CA TYR A 42 10.12 -12.73 11.42
C TYR A 42 10.96 -12.93 12.69
N GLU A 43 11.42 -11.84 13.29
CA GLU A 43 12.15 -11.89 14.56
C GLU A 43 11.28 -12.46 15.68
N ALA A 44 10.01 -12.02 15.77
CA ALA A 44 9.06 -12.50 16.78
C ALA A 44 8.71 -13.98 16.61
N MET A 45 8.69 -14.48 15.38
CA MET A 45 8.35 -15.88 15.09
C MET A 45 9.49 -16.87 15.27
N GLU A 46 10.71 -16.41 15.45
CA GLU A 46 11.88 -17.24 15.78
C GLU A 46 12.09 -18.46 14.86
N GLY A 47 11.98 -18.25 13.55
CA GLY A 47 12.14 -19.30 12.55
C GLY A 47 10.89 -20.13 12.24
N ASN A 48 9.78 -19.89 12.94
CA ASN A 48 8.52 -20.53 12.62
C ASN A 48 7.94 -19.99 11.31
N PRO A 49 7.17 -20.80 10.56
CA PRO A 49 6.55 -20.36 9.30
C PRO A 49 5.61 -19.17 9.49
N VAL A 50 5.69 -18.24 8.54
CA VAL A 50 4.80 -17.06 8.50
C VAL A 50 4.09 -17.04 7.15
N THR A 51 2.77 -16.92 7.18
CA THR A 51 1.96 -16.71 5.98
C THR A 51 1.72 -15.21 5.81
N ILE A 52 2.14 -14.67 4.68
CA ILE A 52 1.95 -13.25 4.35
C ILE A 52 0.91 -13.14 3.24
N ARG A 53 -0.05 -12.26 3.47
CA ARG A 53 -1.10 -11.93 2.52
C ARG A 53 -0.76 -10.65 1.78
N PHE A 54 -0.95 -10.64 0.46
CA PHE A 54 -0.88 -9.40 -0.31
C PHE A 54 -1.97 -8.42 0.11
N LEU A 55 -1.80 -7.15 -0.27
CA LEU A 55 -2.76 -6.09 0.03
C LEU A 55 -4.18 -6.54 -0.36
N ASP A 56 -5.01 -6.77 0.63
CA ASP A 56 -6.34 -7.33 0.45
C ASP A 56 -7.48 -6.33 0.55
N PRO A 57 -7.45 -5.32 1.46
CA PRO A 57 -8.53 -4.34 1.52
C PRO A 57 -8.71 -3.63 0.18
N PRO A 58 -9.97 -3.40 -0.26
CA PRO A 58 -10.24 -2.65 -1.48
C PRO A 58 -9.65 -1.24 -1.43
N LEU A 59 -9.22 -0.72 -2.58
CA LEU A 59 -8.59 0.60 -2.65
C LEU A 59 -9.49 1.73 -2.11
N HIS A 60 -10.80 1.62 -2.27
CA HIS A 60 -11.73 2.64 -1.80
C HIS A 60 -11.74 2.82 -0.28
N GLU A 61 -11.29 1.84 0.50
CA GLU A 61 -11.20 1.95 1.96
C GLU A 61 -10.07 2.87 2.43
N PHE A 62 -9.05 3.08 1.61
CA PHE A 62 -7.90 3.92 1.94
C PHE A 62 -8.11 5.39 1.59
N VAL A 63 -9.00 5.69 0.66
CA VAL A 63 -9.21 7.07 0.19
C VAL A 63 -9.99 7.89 1.21
N PRO A 64 -9.72 9.22 1.30
CA PRO A 64 -10.41 10.07 2.25
C PRO A 64 -11.88 10.26 1.84
N THR A 65 -12.75 10.34 2.83
CA THR A 65 -14.18 10.63 2.66
C THR A 65 -14.53 12.05 3.05
N GLU A 66 -13.73 12.67 3.91
CA GLU A 66 -13.93 14.05 4.36
C GLU A 66 -13.31 15.05 3.38
N GLU A 67 -14.00 16.16 3.17
CA GLU A 67 -13.62 17.17 2.19
C GLU A 67 -12.27 17.83 2.53
N ALA A 68 -12.01 18.06 3.81
CA ALA A 68 -10.75 18.62 4.27
C ALA A 68 -9.55 17.72 3.94
N ASP A 69 -9.70 16.42 4.10
CA ASP A 69 -8.66 15.44 3.77
C ASP A 69 -8.44 15.33 2.25
N ILE A 70 -9.51 15.46 1.46
CA ILE A 70 -9.45 15.48 0.00
C ILE A 70 -8.69 16.73 -0.47
N GLU A 71 -8.96 17.88 0.11
CA GLU A 71 -8.24 19.12 -0.21
C GLU A 71 -6.76 19.03 0.14
N LEU A 72 -6.43 18.46 1.29
CA LEU A 72 -5.04 18.26 1.70
C LEU A 72 -4.31 17.34 0.73
N LEU A 73 -4.92 16.23 0.37
CA LEU A 73 -4.35 15.28 -0.58
C LEU A 73 -4.15 15.92 -1.97
N ALA A 74 -5.14 16.67 -2.44
CA ALA A 74 -5.06 17.40 -3.71
C ALA A 74 -3.89 18.38 -3.73
N LYS A 75 -3.70 19.11 -2.64
CA LYS A 75 -2.59 20.04 -2.47
C LYS A 75 -1.23 19.33 -2.47
N ASP A 76 -1.13 18.22 -1.73
CA ASP A 76 0.11 17.44 -1.63
C ASP A 76 0.51 16.82 -2.98
N MET A 77 -0.46 16.44 -3.78
CA MET A 77 -0.24 15.83 -5.10
C MET A 77 -0.19 16.86 -6.25
N GLY A 78 -0.52 18.12 -5.99
CA GLY A 78 -0.59 19.15 -7.03
C GLY A 78 -1.73 18.92 -8.04
N LYS A 79 -2.81 18.23 -7.62
CA LYS A 79 -4.01 17.96 -8.44
C LYS A 79 -5.18 18.82 -7.98
N SER A 80 -6.21 18.94 -8.84
CA SER A 80 -7.44 19.61 -8.45
C SER A 80 -8.27 18.73 -7.52
N VAL A 81 -9.07 19.35 -6.65
CA VAL A 81 -10.02 18.63 -5.78
C VAL A 81 -11.02 17.81 -6.61
N ALA A 82 -11.44 18.33 -7.77
CA ALA A 82 -12.35 17.64 -8.67
C ALA A 82 -11.71 16.33 -9.21
N ASP A 83 -10.43 16.35 -9.57
CA ASP A 83 -9.72 15.16 -10.06
C ASP A 83 -9.63 14.08 -8.98
N ILE A 84 -9.31 14.46 -7.76
CA ILE A 84 -9.28 13.54 -6.62
C ILE A 84 -10.68 12.95 -6.36
N LYS A 85 -11.72 13.77 -6.37
CA LYS A 85 -13.11 13.30 -6.21
C LYS A 85 -13.52 12.31 -7.32
N ASN A 86 -13.11 12.56 -8.55
CA ASN A 86 -13.37 11.65 -9.67
C ASN A 86 -12.65 10.29 -9.49
N ILE A 87 -11.42 10.30 -9.04
CA ILE A 87 -10.66 9.06 -8.73
C ILE A 87 -11.37 8.28 -7.64
N ILE A 88 -11.77 8.93 -6.56
CA ILE A 88 -12.49 8.31 -5.45
C ILE A 88 -13.81 7.70 -5.92
N ALA A 89 -14.57 8.44 -6.73
CA ALA A 89 -15.83 7.96 -7.29
C ALA A 89 -15.63 6.72 -8.18
N SER A 90 -14.55 6.66 -8.95
CA SER A 90 -14.22 5.50 -9.80
C SER A 90 -13.88 4.23 -9.00
N LEU A 91 -13.46 4.38 -7.76
CA LEU A 91 -13.11 3.26 -6.88
C LEU A 91 -14.31 2.78 -6.04
N HIS A 92 -15.42 3.51 -6.05
CA HIS A 92 -16.60 3.15 -5.27
C HIS A 92 -17.21 1.83 -5.75
N GLU A 93 -17.54 0.96 -4.78
CA GLU A 93 -18.14 -0.35 -5.05
C GLU A 93 -19.27 -0.60 -4.06
N PHE A 94 -20.41 -1.08 -4.57
CA PHE A 94 -21.57 -1.43 -3.73
C PHE A 94 -21.31 -2.63 -2.83
N ASN A 95 -20.56 -3.60 -3.34
CA ASN A 95 -20.18 -4.78 -2.59
C ASN A 95 -18.66 -4.80 -2.35
N PRO A 96 -18.20 -4.49 -1.12
CA PRO A 96 -16.76 -4.48 -0.82
C PRO A 96 -16.07 -5.83 -1.08
N MET A 97 -16.80 -6.93 -0.96
CA MET A 97 -16.27 -8.28 -1.22
C MET A 97 -15.93 -8.50 -2.70
N MET A 98 -16.58 -7.75 -3.59
CA MET A 98 -16.38 -7.84 -5.04
C MET A 98 -15.49 -6.71 -5.57
N GLY A 99 -15.00 -5.82 -4.71
CA GLY A 99 -14.19 -4.68 -5.07
C GLY A 99 -12.81 -5.04 -5.64
N HIS A 100 -12.08 -4.00 -6.06
CA HIS A 100 -10.73 -4.13 -6.61
C HIS A 100 -9.72 -4.40 -5.49
N ARG A 101 -9.51 -5.68 -5.19
CA ARG A 101 -8.71 -6.15 -4.07
C ARG A 101 -7.98 -7.45 -4.37
N GLY A 102 -7.01 -7.80 -3.54
CA GLY A 102 -6.29 -9.09 -3.57
C GLY A 102 -5.68 -9.39 -4.93
N CYS A 103 -6.03 -10.54 -5.49
CA CYS A 103 -5.52 -11.01 -6.77
C CYS A 103 -5.82 -10.05 -7.94
N ARG A 104 -7.02 -9.48 -7.98
CA ARG A 104 -7.40 -8.51 -9.03
C ARG A 104 -6.51 -7.27 -8.96
N LEU A 105 -6.24 -6.78 -7.77
CA LEU A 105 -5.34 -5.65 -7.54
C LEU A 105 -3.91 -5.97 -7.99
N ALA A 106 -3.40 -7.14 -7.65
CA ALA A 106 -2.05 -7.56 -8.03
C ALA A 106 -1.87 -7.72 -9.55
N VAL A 107 -2.93 -8.11 -10.26
CA VAL A 107 -2.91 -8.22 -11.73
C VAL A 107 -2.98 -6.85 -12.40
N THR A 108 -3.86 -5.97 -11.91
CA THR A 108 -4.05 -4.64 -12.50
C THR A 108 -2.88 -3.70 -12.21
N TYR A 109 -2.33 -3.79 -11.01
CA TYR A 109 -1.19 -2.98 -10.56
C TYR A 109 -0.03 -3.88 -10.11
N PRO A 110 0.68 -4.50 -11.04
CA PRO A 110 1.76 -5.44 -10.71
C PRO A 110 2.89 -4.80 -9.90
N GLU A 111 3.04 -3.49 -9.96
CA GLU A 111 4.02 -2.72 -9.18
C GLU A 111 3.82 -2.89 -7.68
N ILE A 112 2.55 -2.95 -7.23
CA ILE A 112 2.20 -3.15 -5.81
C ILE A 112 2.66 -4.54 -5.36
N ALA A 113 2.35 -5.57 -6.13
CA ALA A 113 2.77 -6.93 -5.84
C ALA A 113 4.29 -7.06 -5.84
N ALA A 114 4.97 -6.43 -6.78
CA ALA A 114 6.43 -6.40 -6.84
C ALA A 114 7.03 -5.73 -5.59
N MET A 115 6.47 -4.60 -5.16
CA MET A 115 6.91 -3.91 -3.94
C MET A 115 6.75 -4.79 -2.71
N GLN A 116 5.58 -5.38 -2.51
CA GLN A 116 5.31 -6.24 -1.36
C GLN A 116 6.22 -7.47 -1.35
N THR A 117 6.43 -8.10 -2.48
CA THR A 117 7.36 -9.23 -2.62
C THR A 117 8.79 -8.84 -2.27
N ARG A 118 9.26 -7.68 -2.73
CA ARG A 118 10.57 -7.15 -2.35
C ARG A 118 10.68 -6.91 -0.86
N ALA A 119 9.65 -6.35 -0.23
CA ALA A 119 9.62 -6.11 1.21
C ALA A 119 9.73 -7.42 2.00
N VAL A 120 8.98 -8.44 1.59
CA VAL A 120 8.99 -9.77 2.21
C VAL A 120 10.37 -10.41 2.11
N ILE A 121 10.96 -10.46 0.92
CA ILE A 121 12.25 -11.12 0.69
C ILE A 121 13.40 -10.35 1.35
N LYS A 122 13.43 -9.03 1.23
CA LYS A 122 14.46 -8.21 1.90
C LYS A 122 14.39 -8.32 3.41
N ALA A 123 13.18 -8.35 3.98
CA ALA A 123 12.99 -8.55 5.42
C ALA A 123 13.54 -9.92 5.86
N ALA A 124 13.23 -10.98 5.11
CA ALA A 124 13.73 -12.33 5.39
C ALA A 124 15.25 -12.39 5.33
N LEU A 125 15.86 -11.80 4.31
CA LEU A 125 17.32 -11.77 4.17
C LEU A 125 18.01 -10.99 5.30
N ASN A 126 17.42 -9.86 5.71
CA ASN A 126 17.98 -9.05 6.79
C ASN A 126 17.89 -9.77 8.14
N VAL A 127 16.78 -10.44 8.41
CA VAL A 127 16.62 -11.23 9.64
C VAL A 127 17.55 -12.45 9.63
N GLN A 128 17.68 -13.13 8.50
CA GLN A 128 18.62 -14.25 8.34
C GLN A 128 20.07 -13.82 8.60
N ALA A 129 20.45 -12.63 8.18
CA ALA A 129 21.80 -12.10 8.44
C ALA A 129 22.06 -11.86 9.94
N LYS A 130 21.02 -11.51 10.72
CA LYS A 130 21.10 -11.34 12.17
C LYS A 130 21.04 -12.68 12.93
N HIS A 131 20.25 -13.61 12.42
CA HIS A 131 19.96 -14.91 13.03
C HIS A 131 20.08 -16.02 11.95
N PRO A 132 21.28 -16.56 11.70
CA PRO A 132 21.54 -17.49 10.60
C PRO A 132 20.87 -18.86 10.69
N GLU A 133 20.11 -19.15 11.71
CA GLU A 133 19.44 -20.44 11.95
C GLU A 133 18.31 -20.76 10.98
#